data_7d2e8da699741281b1f66502310eaadf
#
_entry.id   7d2e8da699741281b1f66502310eaadf
#
_cell.length_a   1.000
_cell.length_b   1.000
_cell.length_c   1.000
_cell.angle_alpha   90.00
_cell.angle_beta   90.00
_cell.angle_gamma   90.00
#
_symmetry.space_group_name_H-M   'P 1'
#
loop_
_entity.id
_entity.type
_entity.pdbx_description
1 polymer ?
#
loop_
_entity_poly.entity_id
_entity_poly.type
_entity_poly.pdbx_seq_one_letter_code
_entity_poly.pdbx_strand_id
1 'polypeptide(L)'
;MSTILTSYIKKINSFYPDKNNKRRLDNIIDVLNDSTKSTKNIVFICTHNARRSQFCEIWGNVFSNIYNKHLNIYSAGIMKTSVSKEVMFALSRTGLKINGDGKLKYEENEITLTSKTLDEIKEKKFIGIMTCSDAEKSCPIDQRSIRNIKMFYSDPKDFDKTNKKIPAYDDTCLKIAQELNYVIKKIN
;
A
#
# COMPACT_ATOMS: atom_id res chain seq x y z
N MET A 1 12.15 -14.56 10.16
CA MET A 1 11.51 -14.47 8.82
C MET A 1 11.46 -15.86 8.18
N SER A 2 10.37 -16.22 7.46
CA SER A 2 10.32 -17.48 6.70
C SER A 2 11.26 -17.41 5.49
N THR A 3 11.76 -18.57 5.01
CA THR A 3 12.60 -18.64 3.80
C THR A 3 11.92 -18.03 2.58
N ILE A 4 10.59 -18.21 2.44
CA ILE A 4 9.79 -17.64 1.35
C ILE A 4 9.80 -16.11 1.43
N LEU A 5 9.53 -15.53 2.60
CA LEU A 5 9.52 -14.08 2.77
C LEU A 5 10.91 -13.48 2.52
N THR A 6 11.96 -14.14 2.99
CA THR A 6 13.34 -13.69 2.73
C THR A 6 13.65 -13.66 1.23
N SER A 7 13.23 -14.69 0.49
CA SER A 7 13.39 -14.73 -0.97
C SER A 7 12.57 -13.64 -1.66
N TYR A 8 11.34 -13.39 -1.20
CA TYR A 8 10.48 -12.36 -1.75
C TYR A 8 11.06 -10.94 -1.50
N ILE A 9 11.59 -10.67 -0.31
CA ILE A 9 12.28 -9.41 0.00
C ILE A 9 13.52 -9.22 -0.87
N LYS A 10 14.29 -10.28 -1.15
CA LYS A 10 15.41 -10.20 -2.12
C LYS A 10 14.92 -9.76 -3.51
N LYS A 11 13.81 -10.34 -3.99
CA LYS A 11 13.19 -9.95 -5.28
C LYS A 11 12.71 -8.49 -5.26
N ILE A 12 12.16 -8.00 -4.16
CA ILE A 12 11.79 -6.60 -4.00
C ILE A 12 13.03 -5.70 -4.05
N ASN A 13 14.09 -6.06 -3.34
CA ASN A 13 15.31 -5.26 -3.24
C ASN A 13 16.11 -5.21 -4.56
N SER A 14 15.94 -6.18 -5.45
CA SER A 14 16.55 -6.17 -6.78
C SER A 14 15.85 -5.24 -7.78
N PHE A 15 14.72 -4.62 -7.39
CA PHE A 15 14.00 -3.69 -8.25
C PHE A 15 14.81 -2.42 -8.47
N TYR A 16 14.96 -2.08 -9.75
CA TYR A 16 15.50 -0.81 -10.18
C TYR A 16 14.51 -0.16 -11.16
N PRO A 17 13.91 0.99 -10.82
CA PRO A 17 12.93 1.64 -11.70
C PRO A 17 13.60 2.14 -12.98
N ASP A 18 12.92 2.01 -14.13
CA ASP A 18 13.30 2.66 -15.36
C ASP A 18 13.31 4.20 -15.19
N LYS A 19 13.86 4.93 -16.17
CA LYS A 19 14.06 6.38 -16.09
C LYS A 19 12.78 7.15 -15.77
N ASN A 20 11.65 6.77 -16.39
CA ASN A 20 10.38 7.47 -16.21
C ASN A 20 9.77 7.17 -14.84
N ASN A 21 9.78 5.91 -14.44
CA ASN A 21 9.28 5.46 -13.15
C ASN A 21 10.15 6.03 -12.02
N LYS A 22 11.48 6.06 -12.20
CA LYS A 22 12.39 6.66 -11.24
C LYS A 22 12.04 8.14 -10.99
N ARG A 23 11.87 8.94 -12.05
CA ARG A 23 11.48 10.35 -11.92
C ARG A 23 10.18 10.53 -11.16
N ARG A 24 9.18 9.68 -11.47
CA ARG A 24 7.89 9.69 -10.77
C ARG A 24 8.05 9.38 -9.28
N LEU A 25 8.81 8.33 -8.94
CA LEU A 25 9.02 7.92 -7.56
C LEU A 25 9.87 8.93 -6.78
N ASP A 26 10.90 9.51 -7.40
CA ASP A 26 11.73 10.54 -6.77
C ASP A 26 10.89 11.80 -6.44
N ASN A 27 9.99 12.22 -7.35
CA ASN A 27 9.06 13.33 -7.05
C ASN A 27 8.13 12.99 -5.86
N ILE A 28 7.67 11.74 -5.74
CA ILE A 28 6.87 11.30 -4.58
C ILE A 28 7.72 11.39 -3.30
N ILE A 29 8.97 10.97 -3.34
CA ILE A 29 9.89 11.03 -2.20
C ILE A 29 10.07 12.47 -1.73
N ASP A 30 10.29 13.41 -2.66
CA ASP A 30 10.48 14.83 -2.33
C ASP A 30 9.23 15.40 -1.63
N VAL A 31 8.04 15.13 -2.16
CA VAL A 31 6.77 15.55 -1.54
C VAL A 31 6.59 14.90 -0.17
N LEU A 32 6.91 13.62 0.00
CA LEU A 32 6.79 12.93 1.28
C LEU A 32 7.80 13.48 2.30
N ASN A 33 9.05 13.74 1.91
CA ASN A 33 10.07 14.31 2.78
C ASN A 33 9.64 15.67 3.34
N ASP A 34 8.98 16.49 2.53
CA ASP A 34 8.44 17.76 3.01
C ASP A 34 7.21 17.55 3.92
N SER A 35 6.27 16.73 3.51
CA SER A 35 4.99 16.53 4.19
C SER A 35 5.14 15.79 5.53
N THR A 36 6.10 14.86 5.65
CA THR A 36 6.34 14.08 6.88
C THR A 36 6.94 14.92 8.02
N LYS A 37 7.37 16.14 7.76
CA LYS A 37 7.70 17.13 8.80
C LYS A 37 6.45 17.57 9.60
N SER A 38 5.28 17.54 8.96
CA SER A 38 4.02 18.00 9.55
C SER A 38 3.18 16.87 10.13
N THR A 39 3.23 15.68 9.52
CA THR A 39 2.55 14.48 10.01
C THR A 39 3.24 13.22 9.53
N LYS A 40 3.29 12.19 10.36
CA LYS A 40 3.78 10.85 10.00
C LYS A 40 2.66 9.91 9.54
N ASN A 41 1.41 10.40 9.47
CA ASN A 41 0.25 9.62 9.07
C ASN A 41 0.10 9.61 7.55
N ILE A 42 0.08 8.43 6.95
CA ILE A 42 -0.13 8.22 5.51
C ILE A 42 -1.37 7.36 5.32
N VAL A 43 -2.28 7.78 4.45
CA VAL A 43 -3.48 7.03 4.10
C VAL A 43 -3.46 6.70 2.62
N PHE A 44 -3.38 5.41 2.30
CA PHE A 44 -3.54 4.93 0.91
C PHE A 44 -5.02 4.80 0.57
N ILE A 45 -5.45 5.50 -0.48
CA ILE A 45 -6.86 5.67 -0.82
C ILE A 45 -7.15 5.00 -2.17
N CYS A 46 -8.18 4.16 -2.22
CA CYS A 46 -8.78 3.66 -3.45
C CYS A 46 -10.31 3.72 -3.34
N THR A 47 -11.05 3.34 -4.38
CA THR A 47 -12.52 3.43 -4.38
C THR A 47 -13.15 2.56 -3.28
N HIS A 48 -12.73 1.29 -3.15
CA HIS A 48 -13.44 0.30 -2.32
C HIS A 48 -12.64 -0.18 -1.09
N ASN A 49 -11.41 0.22 -0.91
CA ASN A 49 -10.48 -0.30 0.11
C ASN A 49 -10.42 -1.85 0.15
N ALA A 50 -10.48 -2.46 -1.03
CA ALA A 50 -10.59 -3.91 -1.17
C ALA A 50 -9.30 -4.59 -1.67
N ARG A 51 -8.44 -3.87 -2.41
CA ARG A 51 -7.28 -4.47 -3.10
C ARG A 51 -6.02 -3.61 -3.02
N ARG A 52 -5.86 -2.62 -3.93
CA ARG A 52 -4.61 -1.84 -4.09
C ARG A 52 -4.18 -1.12 -2.83
N SER A 53 -5.09 -0.40 -2.18
CA SER A 53 -4.79 0.30 -0.93
C SER A 53 -4.47 -0.65 0.23
N GLN A 54 -5.05 -1.87 0.25
CA GLN A 54 -4.71 -2.90 1.23
C GLN A 54 -3.27 -3.39 1.05
N PHE A 55 -2.85 -3.70 -0.18
CA PHE A 55 -1.44 -4.02 -0.46
C PHE A 55 -0.51 -2.89 -0.01
N CYS A 56 -0.90 -1.62 -0.27
CA CYS A 56 -0.12 -0.47 0.12
C CYS A 56 -0.01 -0.34 1.65
N GLU A 57 -1.10 -0.52 2.40
CA GLU A 57 -1.08 -0.49 3.86
C GLU A 57 -0.12 -1.54 4.42
N ILE A 58 -0.21 -2.77 3.94
CA ILE A 58 0.63 -3.87 4.43
C ILE A 58 2.10 -3.60 4.12
N TRP A 59 2.47 -3.41 2.85
CA TRP A 59 3.86 -3.22 2.48
C TRP A 59 4.43 -1.91 3.00
N GLY A 60 3.61 -0.88 3.11
CA GLY A 60 4.00 0.38 3.72
C GLY A 60 4.42 0.19 5.18
N ASN A 61 3.60 -0.48 5.99
CA ASN A 61 3.93 -0.77 7.38
C ASN A 61 5.17 -1.67 7.50
N VAL A 62 5.27 -2.71 6.67
CA VAL A 62 6.45 -3.60 6.65
C VAL A 62 7.73 -2.80 6.40
N PHE A 63 7.75 -1.92 5.39
CA PHE A 63 8.96 -1.14 5.09
C PHE A 63 9.20 0.02 6.05
N SER A 64 8.14 0.66 6.58
CA SER A 64 8.28 1.63 7.66
C SER A 64 9.03 1.02 8.85
N ASN A 65 8.70 -0.22 9.18
CA ASN A 65 9.32 -0.97 10.26
C ASN A 65 10.78 -1.36 9.91
N ILE A 66 11.00 -1.98 8.74
CA ILE A 66 12.35 -2.39 8.27
C ILE A 66 13.33 -1.22 8.29
N TYR A 67 12.88 -0.02 7.91
CA TYR A 67 13.72 1.16 7.78
C TYR A 67 13.62 2.14 8.97
N ASN A 68 12.91 1.76 10.05
CA ASN A 68 12.71 2.57 11.27
C ASN A 68 12.20 4.00 10.96
N LYS A 69 11.23 4.12 10.02
CA LYS A 69 10.71 5.43 9.58
C LYS A 69 9.63 6.01 10.48
N HIS A 70 9.10 5.22 11.42
CA HIS A 70 8.05 5.61 12.36
C HIS A 70 6.83 6.25 11.67
N LEU A 71 6.46 5.72 10.49
CA LEU A 71 5.26 6.14 9.76
C LEU A 71 4.05 5.35 10.26
N ASN A 72 2.94 6.05 10.46
CA ASN A 72 1.63 5.44 10.71
C ASN A 72 0.91 5.28 9.37
N ILE A 73 0.76 4.06 8.89
CA ILE A 73 0.27 3.79 7.54
C ILE A 73 -1.06 3.08 7.62
N TYR A 74 -2.04 3.66 6.94
CA TYR A 74 -3.43 3.21 6.88
C TYR A 74 -3.88 3.06 5.43
N SER A 75 -5.02 2.39 5.25
CA SER A 75 -5.75 2.42 3.98
C SER A 75 -7.21 2.77 4.20
N ALA A 76 -7.82 3.40 3.18
CA ALA A 76 -9.23 3.73 3.19
C ALA A 76 -9.83 3.67 1.78
N GLY A 77 -11.14 3.63 1.71
CA GLY A 77 -11.92 3.75 0.49
C GLY A 77 -12.89 4.92 0.54
N ILE A 78 -13.45 5.26 -0.61
CA ILE A 78 -14.60 6.16 -0.72
C ILE A 78 -15.85 5.42 -0.26
N MET A 79 -15.91 4.12 -0.55
CA MET A 79 -17.01 3.23 -0.17
C MET A 79 -16.46 2.04 0.62
N LYS A 80 -17.20 1.64 1.65
CA LYS A 80 -16.91 0.45 2.44
C LYS A 80 -17.39 -0.80 1.71
N THR A 81 -16.50 -1.79 1.63
CA THR A 81 -16.84 -3.11 1.06
C THR A 81 -16.21 -4.20 1.95
N SER A 82 -15.61 -5.19 1.35
CA SER A 82 -14.81 -6.22 2.03
C SER A 82 -13.44 -6.33 1.37
N VAL A 83 -12.43 -6.72 2.14
CA VAL A 83 -11.12 -7.05 1.57
C VAL A 83 -11.24 -8.28 0.68
N SER A 84 -10.68 -8.21 -0.51
CA SER A 84 -10.68 -9.34 -1.43
C SER A 84 -9.88 -10.52 -0.85
N LYS A 85 -10.46 -11.72 -0.89
CA LYS A 85 -9.74 -12.95 -0.49
C LYS A 85 -8.46 -13.15 -1.31
N GLU A 86 -8.46 -12.73 -2.56
CA GLU A 86 -7.28 -12.83 -3.44
C GLU A 86 -6.11 -11.97 -2.95
N VAL A 87 -6.38 -10.84 -2.28
CA VAL A 87 -5.35 -10.04 -1.60
C VAL A 87 -4.72 -10.84 -0.48
N MET A 88 -5.52 -11.48 0.38
CA MET A 88 -5.01 -12.32 1.46
C MET A 88 -4.16 -13.48 0.92
N PHE A 89 -4.63 -14.13 -0.14
CA PHE A 89 -3.89 -15.22 -0.79
C PHE A 89 -2.58 -14.74 -1.44
N ALA A 90 -2.59 -13.60 -2.13
CA ALA A 90 -1.38 -13.03 -2.72
C ALA A 90 -0.35 -12.67 -1.64
N LEU A 91 -0.76 -12.02 -0.56
CA LEU A 91 0.11 -11.71 0.58
C LEU A 91 0.66 -12.99 1.25
N SER A 92 -0.17 -14.03 1.42
CA SER A 92 0.29 -15.31 1.98
C SER A 92 1.36 -15.98 1.10
N ARG A 93 1.23 -15.90 -0.24
CA ARG A 93 2.24 -16.41 -1.18
C ARG A 93 3.58 -15.68 -1.10
N THR A 94 3.62 -14.46 -0.56
CA THR A 94 4.88 -13.75 -0.29
C THR A 94 5.63 -14.30 0.94
N GLY A 95 4.98 -15.16 1.72
CA GLY A 95 5.52 -15.71 2.97
C GLY A 95 5.13 -14.91 4.21
N LEU A 96 4.28 -13.87 4.08
CA LEU A 96 3.64 -13.21 5.21
C LEU A 96 2.61 -14.15 5.84
N LYS A 97 2.58 -14.19 7.18
CA LYS A 97 1.63 -15.03 7.91
C LYS A 97 0.32 -14.27 8.11
N ILE A 98 -0.74 -14.75 7.46
CA ILE A 98 -2.10 -14.21 7.61
C ILE A 98 -2.99 -15.32 8.15
N ASN A 99 -3.72 -15.06 9.22
CA ASN A 99 -4.71 -16.00 9.74
C ASN A 99 -6.06 -15.86 9.02
N GLY A 100 -7.01 -16.78 9.33
CA GLY A 100 -8.34 -16.80 8.71
C GLY A 100 -9.17 -15.54 8.94
N ASP A 101 -8.87 -14.77 9.99
CA ASP A 101 -9.55 -13.51 10.35
C ASP A 101 -8.91 -12.29 9.68
N GLY A 102 -7.98 -12.50 8.74
CA GLY A 102 -7.28 -11.41 8.04
C GLY A 102 -6.25 -10.68 8.89
N LYS A 103 -5.84 -11.24 10.02
CA LYS A 103 -4.76 -10.68 10.84
C LYS A 103 -3.41 -11.14 10.30
N LEU A 104 -2.60 -10.18 9.98
CA LEU A 104 -1.23 -10.36 9.52
C LEU A 104 -0.26 -10.07 10.65
N LYS A 105 0.62 -11.02 10.95
CA LYS A 105 1.75 -10.81 11.86
C LYS A 105 3.03 -10.62 11.07
N TYR A 106 3.70 -9.52 11.34
CA TYR A 106 5.05 -9.23 10.87
C TYR A 106 5.89 -8.75 12.05
N GLU A 107 6.85 -9.59 12.48
CA GLU A 107 7.61 -9.40 13.73
C GLU A 107 6.66 -9.24 14.93
N GLU A 108 6.79 -8.19 15.73
CA GLU A 108 5.92 -7.89 16.88
C GLU A 108 4.64 -7.10 16.49
N ASN A 109 4.50 -6.74 15.20
CA ASN A 109 3.36 -5.96 14.74
C ASN A 109 2.23 -6.86 14.23
N GLU A 110 1.00 -6.49 14.56
CA GLU A 110 -0.21 -7.11 14.04
C GLU A 110 -1.00 -6.06 13.25
N ILE A 111 -1.33 -6.38 12.01
CA ILE A 111 -2.15 -5.54 11.13
C ILE A 111 -3.38 -6.33 10.76
N THR A 112 -4.56 -5.76 10.95
CA THR A 112 -5.81 -6.38 10.55
C THR A 112 -6.27 -5.83 9.20
N LEU A 113 -6.39 -6.72 8.22
CA LEU A 113 -6.94 -6.41 6.90
C LEU A 113 -8.45 -6.17 7.02
N THR A 114 -8.85 -4.91 7.05
CA THR A 114 -10.26 -4.50 7.10
C THR A 114 -10.53 -3.41 6.09
N SER A 115 -11.70 -3.46 5.44
CA SER A 115 -12.15 -2.36 4.57
C SER A 115 -12.71 -1.23 5.42
N LYS A 116 -12.17 -0.03 5.22
CA LYS A 116 -12.51 1.19 5.96
C LYS A 116 -12.83 2.32 4.99
N THR A 117 -13.71 3.22 5.37
CA THR A 117 -13.88 4.51 4.68
C THR A 117 -12.94 5.56 5.25
N LEU A 118 -12.80 6.69 4.55
CA LEU A 118 -12.01 7.83 5.06
C LEU A 118 -12.52 8.35 6.40
N ASP A 119 -13.83 8.33 6.63
CA ASP A 119 -14.42 8.79 7.89
C ASP A 119 -14.05 7.92 9.10
N GLU A 120 -13.71 6.66 8.85
CA GLU A 120 -13.25 5.74 9.89
C GLU A 120 -11.77 5.96 10.27
N ILE A 121 -11.03 6.78 9.50
CA ILE A 121 -9.66 7.21 9.83
C ILE A 121 -9.75 8.31 10.90
N LYS A 122 -9.20 8.04 12.06
CA LYS A 122 -9.29 8.95 13.23
C LYS A 122 -8.24 10.06 13.24
N GLU A 123 -7.25 9.98 12.37
CA GLU A 123 -6.14 10.93 12.32
C GLU A 123 -6.61 12.33 11.91
N LYS A 124 -6.21 13.33 12.69
CA LYS A 124 -6.57 14.74 12.45
C LYS A 124 -5.86 15.36 11.25
N LYS A 125 -4.70 14.82 10.89
CA LYS A 125 -3.90 15.23 9.73
C LYS A 125 -3.23 13.99 9.12
N PHE A 126 -3.24 13.87 7.81
CA PHE A 126 -2.57 12.80 7.08
C PHE A 126 -2.11 13.23 5.68
N ILE A 127 -1.26 12.45 5.07
CA ILE A 127 -0.89 12.53 3.67
C ILE A 127 -1.72 11.50 2.92
N GLY A 128 -2.57 11.93 1.99
CA GLY A 128 -3.38 11.06 1.14
C GLY A 128 -2.58 10.57 -0.05
N ILE A 129 -2.54 9.25 -0.29
CA ILE A 129 -1.93 8.67 -1.50
C ILE A 129 -3.01 7.92 -2.28
N MET A 130 -3.41 8.49 -3.42
CA MET A 130 -4.39 7.90 -4.32
C MET A 130 -3.78 6.73 -5.07
N THR A 131 -4.38 5.54 -4.96
CA THR A 131 -3.88 4.32 -5.60
C THR A 131 -4.63 3.94 -6.88
N CYS A 132 -5.66 4.70 -7.26
CA CYS A 132 -6.38 4.58 -8.53
C CYS A 132 -6.93 5.92 -9.00
N SER A 133 -7.13 6.05 -10.32
CA SER A 133 -7.68 7.25 -10.94
C SER A 133 -9.14 7.53 -10.57
N ASP A 134 -9.92 6.49 -10.30
CA ASP A 134 -11.33 6.63 -9.91
C ASP A 134 -11.46 7.23 -8.51
N ALA A 135 -10.57 6.85 -7.59
CA ALA A 135 -10.50 7.49 -6.28
C ALA A 135 -10.14 8.98 -6.40
N GLU A 136 -9.24 9.33 -7.30
CA GLU A 136 -8.89 10.73 -7.54
C GLU A 136 -10.09 11.56 -8.01
N LYS A 137 -10.88 11.02 -8.94
CA LYS A 137 -12.04 11.74 -9.52
C LYS A 137 -13.22 11.86 -8.57
N SER A 138 -13.41 10.87 -7.71
CA SER A 138 -14.61 10.71 -6.88
C SER A 138 -14.36 10.95 -5.39
N CYS A 139 -13.09 11.06 -4.96
CA CYS A 139 -12.76 11.32 -3.57
C CYS A 139 -13.08 12.77 -3.22
N PRO A 140 -14.00 13.04 -2.30
CA PRO A 140 -14.15 14.38 -1.79
C PRO A 140 -12.82 14.84 -1.16
N ILE A 141 -12.52 16.13 -1.31
CA ILE A 141 -11.33 16.71 -0.67
C ILE A 141 -11.51 16.60 0.83
N ASP A 142 -10.79 15.68 1.44
CA ASP A 142 -10.76 15.56 2.90
C ASP A 142 -9.86 16.66 3.46
N GLN A 143 -10.44 17.57 4.24
CA GLN A 143 -9.72 18.71 4.80
C GLN A 143 -8.59 18.30 5.75
N ARG A 144 -8.59 17.07 6.24
CA ARG A 144 -7.50 16.49 7.05
C ARG A 144 -6.29 16.10 6.21
N SER A 145 -6.47 15.94 4.90
CA SER A 145 -5.36 15.62 3.98
C SER A 145 -4.54 16.86 3.68
N ILE A 146 -3.33 16.92 4.22
CA ILE A 146 -2.41 18.06 3.98
C ILE A 146 -1.76 18.01 2.61
N ARG A 147 -1.72 16.85 1.96
CA ARG A 147 -1.23 16.60 0.60
C ARG A 147 -1.95 15.40 -0.01
N ASN A 148 -2.22 15.49 -1.32
CA ASN A 148 -2.73 14.38 -2.11
C ASN A 148 -1.70 14.00 -3.17
N ILE A 149 -1.21 12.77 -3.11
CA ILE A 149 -0.17 12.22 -4.00
C ILE A 149 -0.81 11.15 -4.88
N LYS A 150 -0.42 11.11 -6.15
CA LYS A 150 -0.88 10.09 -7.12
C LYS A 150 0.14 8.96 -7.21
N MET A 151 -0.28 7.75 -6.88
CA MET A 151 0.53 6.54 -7.00
C MET A 151 -0.35 5.40 -7.53
N PHE A 152 -0.74 5.53 -8.81
CA PHE A 152 -1.77 4.68 -9.42
C PHE A 152 -1.24 3.31 -9.83
N TYR A 153 -2.09 2.31 -9.60
CA TYR A 153 -1.89 0.93 -9.99
C TYR A 153 -3.10 0.40 -10.77
N SER A 154 -2.86 -0.49 -11.73
CA SER A 154 -3.93 -1.23 -12.42
C SER A 154 -4.70 -2.10 -11.42
N ASP A 155 -6.01 -2.26 -11.63
CA ASP A 155 -6.81 -3.11 -10.74
C ASP A 155 -6.66 -4.58 -11.12
N PRO A 156 -6.15 -5.46 -10.26
CA PRO A 156 -6.07 -6.88 -10.56
C PRO A 156 -7.45 -7.53 -10.76
N LYS A 157 -8.54 -6.88 -10.30
CA LYS A 157 -9.93 -7.33 -10.51
C LYS A 157 -10.29 -7.52 -11.99
N ASP A 158 -9.66 -6.78 -12.88
CA ASP A 158 -9.92 -6.88 -14.33
C ASP A 158 -9.64 -8.29 -14.86
N PHE A 159 -8.88 -9.09 -14.11
CA PHE A 159 -8.53 -10.47 -14.44
C PHE A 159 -9.33 -11.53 -13.65
N ASP A 160 -10.26 -11.15 -12.78
CA ASP A 160 -10.98 -12.08 -11.86
C ASP A 160 -11.67 -13.24 -12.58
N LYS A 161 -12.13 -13.03 -13.81
CA LYS A 161 -12.82 -14.05 -14.63
C LYS A 161 -11.90 -14.73 -15.65
N THR A 162 -10.60 -14.67 -15.45
CA THR A 162 -9.60 -15.21 -16.39
C THR A 162 -8.64 -16.16 -15.69
N ASN A 163 -7.90 -16.94 -16.47
CA ASN A 163 -6.78 -17.77 -15.97
C ASN A 163 -5.58 -16.93 -15.51
N LYS A 164 -5.59 -15.62 -15.75
CA LYS A 164 -4.55 -14.67 -15.30
C LYS A 164 -4.85 -14.05 -13.93
N LYS A 165 -5.92 -14.43 -13.26
CA LYS A 165 -6.33 -13.87 -11.97
C LYS A 165 -5.20 -13.94 -10.94
N ILE A 166 -4.67 -15.13 -10.66
CA ILE A 166 -3.60 -15.31 -9.67
C ILE A 166 -2.35 -14.49 -10.02
N PRO A 167 -1.78 -14.61 -11.24
CA PRO A 167 -0.66 -13.76 -11.65
C PRO A 167 -0.93 -12.27 -11.51
N ALA A 168 -2.11 -11.77 -11.87
CA ALA A 168 -2.44 -10.35 -11.80
C ALA A 168 -2.40 -9.80 -10.36
N TYR A 169 -2.88 -10.58 -9.39
CA TYR A 169 -2.79 -10.19 -7.98
C TYR A 169 -1.36 -10.24 -7.46
N ASP A 170 -0.59 -11.28 -7.84
CA ASP A 170 0.80 -11.42 -7.44
C ASP A 170 1.68 -10.32 -8.05
N ASP A 171 1.49 -9.99 -9.32
CA ASP A 171 2.22 -8.92 -10.01
C ASP A 171 1.88 -7.54 -9.42
N THR A 172 0.59 -7.29 -9.11
CA THR A 172 0.16 -6.05 -8.44
C THR A 172 0.78 -5.94 -7.06
N CYS A 173 0.75 -7.02 -6.27
CA CYS A 173 1.36 -7.09 -4.95
C CYS A 173 2.87 -6.80 -5.03
N LEU A 174 3.58 -7.46 -5.95
CA LEU A 174 5.02 -7.27 -6.13
C LEU A 174 5.36 -5.85 -6.56
N LYS A 175 4.65 -5.31 -7.55
CA LYS A 175 4.87 -3.94 -8.04
C LYS A 175 4.70 -2.91 -6.93
N ILE A 176 3.62 -3.02 -6.15
CA ILE A 176 3.37 -2.13 -5.01
C ILE A 176 4.49 -2.26 -3.98
N ALA A 177 4.89 -3.48 -3.64
CA ALA A 177 5.97 -3.72 -2.70
C ALA A 177 7.31 -3.12 -3.17
N GLN A 178 7.66 -3.29 -4.43
CA GLN A 178 8.88 -2.76 -5.02
C GLN A 178 8.93 -1.23 -5.00
N GLU A 179 7.86 -0.57 -5.42
CA GLU A 179 7.79 0.88 -5.45
C GLU A 179 7.76 1.49 -4.05
N LEU A 180 7.00 0.89 -3.11
CA LEU A 180 6.98 1.34 -1.72
C LEU A 180 8.32 1.12 -1.01
N ASN A 181 8.99 0.00 -1.26
CA ASN A 181 10.35 -0.22 -0.78
C ASN A 181 11.30 0.88 -1.24
N TYR A 182 11.27 1.21 -2.54
CA TYR A 182 12.11 2.26 -3.11
C TYR A 182 11.84 3.63 -2.48
N VAL A 183 10.56 3.96 -2.27
CA VAL A 183 10.12 5.24 -1.72
C VAL A 183 10.43 5.33 -0.23
N ILE A 184 9.96 4.37 0.57
CA ILE A 184 10.05 4.45 2.04
C ILE A 184 11.50 4.38 2.52
N LYS A 185 12.35 3.60 1.85
CA LYS A 185 13.79 3.55 2.15
C LYS A 185 14.44 4.93 2.10
N LYS A 186 13.98 5.82 1.21
CA LYS A 186 14.59 7.14 0.94
C LYS A 186 13.89 8.31 1.65
N ILE A 187 12.79 8.09 2.33
CA ILE A 187 12.18 9.12 3.19
C ILE A 187 13.10 9.36 4.39
N ASN A 188 13.23 10.62 4.81
CA ASN A 188 14.04 11.06 5.95
C ASN A 188 13.32 10.82 7.29
#